data_1a293bbd075a259a435c8da0a7d5e9ca
#
_entry.id   1a293bbd075a259a435c8da0a7d5e9ca
#
_cell.length_a   1.000
_cell.length_b   1.000
_cell.length_c   1.000
_cell.angle_alpha   90.00
_cell.angle_beta   90.00
_cell.angle_gamma   90.00
#
_symmetry.space_group_name_H-M   'P 1'
#
loop_
_entity.id
_entity.type
_entity.pdbx_description
1 polymer ?
#
loop_
_entity_poly.entity_id
_entity_poly.type
_entity_poly.pdbx_seq_one_letter_code
_entity_poly.pdbx_strand_id
1 'polypeptide(L)'
;GDIDFDHLTPGDTLRVIPRNIPAGVTVLENISEVMVRLDIGGYVDKTLYMTLMTERDVVFQNRPADLSISVQQQVISNIRICGSAASIEAITEADLRAVVDAGANTGLGSVRYAVRIEVPAYDDVWVYYGEEGQSTYGIYVQVGRL
;
A
#
# COMPACT_ATOMS: atom_id res chain seq x y z
N GLY A 1 -0.94 13.90 15.32
CA GLY A 1 -0.71 12.47 15.13
C GLY A 1 -0.59 12.13 13.66
N ASP A 2 0.09 11.06 13.37
CA ASP A 2 0.27 10.60 12.00
C ASP A 2 -0.99 9.89 11.51
N ILE A 3 -1.33 10.11 10.25
CA ILE A 3 -2.45 9.44 9.58
C ILE A 3 -1.86 8.39 8.64
N ASP A 4 -2.32 7.15 8.79
CA ASP A 4 -1.94 6.06 7.90
C ASP A 4 -2.90 6.05 6.69
N PHE A 5 -2.42 6.54 5.56
CA PHE A 5 -3.21 6.60 4.33
C PHE A 5 -3.38 5.24 3.64
N ASP A 6 -2.58 4.23 3.98
CA ASP A 6 -2.67 2.91 3.35
C ASP A 6 -4.05 2.25 3.53
N HIS A 7 -4.77 2.62 4.57
CA HIS A 7 -6.08 2.06 4.92
C HIS A 7 -7.23 3.07 4.83
N LEU A 8 -7.01 4.20 4.16
CA LEU A 8 -8.00 5.28 4.04
C LEU A 8 -8.43 5.48 2.60
N THR A 9 -9.71 5.85 2.46
CA THR A 9 -10.28 6.31 1.19
C THR A 9 -10.97 7.66 1.41
N PRO A 10 -11.15 8.47 0.34
CA PRO A 10 -11.87 9.73 0.46
C PRO A 10 -13.26 9.53 1.09
N GLY A 11 -13.61 10.36 2.05
CA GLY A 11 -14.89 10.29 2.77
C GLY A 11 -14.90 9.45 4.03
N ASP A 12 -13.80 8.76 4.36
CA ASP A 12 -13.69 8.00 5.60
C ASP A 12 -13.78 8.91 6.82
N THR A 13 -14.35 8.36 7.90
CA THR A 13 -14.41 9.05 9.20
C THR A 13 -13.33 8.51 10.11
N LEU A 14 -12.53 9.41 10.67
CA LEU A 14 -11.45 9.07 11.58
C LEU A 14 -11.82 9.41 13.01
N ARG A 15 -11.45 8.53 13.93
CA ARG A 15 -11.54 8.78 15.37
C ARG A 15 -10.19 9.27 15.86
N VAL A 16 -10.15 10.51 16.35
CA VAL A 16 -8.92 11.14 16.80
C VAL A 16 -8.90 11.19 18.32
N ILE A 17 -7.82 10.69 18.91
CA ILE A 17 -7.60 10.70 20.36
C ILE A 17 -6.47 11.70 20.65
N PRO A 18 -6.69 12.71 21.51
CA PRO A 18 -5.61 13.62 21.92
C PRO A 18 -4.48 12.87 22.62
N ARG A 19 -3.25 13.15 22.21
CA ARG A 19 -2.03 12.59 22.81
C ARG A 19 -1.06 13.72 23.13
N ASN A 20 -0.14 13.46 24.05
CA ASN A 20 0.94 14.39 24.40
C ASN A 20 0.41 15.75 24.85
N ILE A 21 -0.61 15.76 25.69
CA ILE A 21 -1.12 17.01 26.28
C ILE A 21 -0.01 17.56 27.20
N PRO A 22 0.49 18.80 26.96
CA PRO A 22 1.55 19.37 27.79
C PRO A 22 1.14 19.50 29.25
N ALA A 23 2.10 19.39 30.17
CA ALA A 23 1.88 19.62 31.58
C ALA A 23 1.34 21.06 31.83
N GLY A 24 0.34 21.19 32.66
CA GLY A 24 -0.31 22.49 32.94
C GLY A 24 -1.42 22.86 31.95
N VAL A 25 -1.65 22.07 30.92
CA VAL A 25 -2.76 22.24 29.99
C VAL A 25 -3.89 21.27 30.35
N THR A 26 -5.09 21.81 30.49
CA THR A 26 -6.27 21.00 30.83
C THR A 26 -7.24 20.99 29.65
N VAL A 27 -7.77 19.83 29.33
CA VAL A 27 -8.82 19.68 28.32
C VAL A 27 -10.15 20.04 28.98
N LEU A 28 -10.75 21.18 28.57
CA LEU A 28 -11.90 21.77 29.26
C LEU A 28 -13.20 20.97 29.23
N GLU A 29 -13.38 20.12 28.23
CA GLU A 29 -14.65 19.41 28.02
C GLU A 29 -14.51 17.87 28.18
N ASN A 30 -13.45 17.39 28.79
CA ASN A 30 -13.18 15.95 28.94
C ASN A 30 -13.32 15.15 27.62
N ILE A 31 -12.93 15.76 26.51
CA ILE A 31 -12.99 15.12 25.20
C ILE A 31 -11.87 14.08 25.13
N SER A 32 -12.24 12.82 25.13
CA SER A 32 -11.29 11.71 24.99
C SER A 32 -11.01 11.36 23.52
N GLU A 33 -11.95 11.64 22.65
CA GLU A 33 -11.82 11.38 21.21
C GLU A 33 -12.72 12.31 20.39
N VAL A 34 -12.32 12.56 19.15
CA VAL A 34 -13.07 13.37 18.19
C VAL A 34 -13.22 12.58 16.91
N MET A 35 -14.43 12.58 16.35
CA MET A 35 -14.69 11.99 15.03
C MET A 35 -14.35 13.02 13.96
N VAL A 36 -13.42 12.68 13.08
CA VAL A 36 -13.01 13.53 11.96
C VAL A 36 -13.34 12.82 10.67
N ARG A 37 -14.12 13.48 9.82
CA ARG A 37 -14.38 13.00 8.47
C ARG A 37 -13.22 13.45 7.56
N LEU A 38 -12.69 12.51 6.78
CA LEU A 38 -11.69 12.81 5.76
C LEU A 38 -12.40 13.43 4.55
N ASP A 39 -12.55 14.74 4.58
CA ASP A 39 -13.13 15.49 3.47
C ASP A 39 -12.00 16.21 2.73
N ILE A 40 -11.47 15.49 1.72
CA ILE A 40 -10.43 16.02 0.85
C ILE A 40 -11.10 16.34 -0.49
N GLY A 41 -11.57 17.57 -0.64
CA GLY A 41 -12.23 18.02 -1.85
C GLY A 41 -11.37 17.81 -3.09
N GLY A 42 -11.94 17.23 -4.14
CA GLY A 42 -11.22 16.93 -5.38
C GLY A 42 -10.40 15.65 -5.37
N TYR A 43 -10.44 14.88 -4.29
CA TYR A 43 -9.80 13.57 -4.22
C TYR A 43 -10.77 12.46 -4.58
N VAL A 44 -10.29 11.52 -5.36
CA VAL A 44 -11.07 10.40 -5.91
C VAL A 44 -10.26 9.11 -5.84
N ASP A 45 -10.89 8.00 -6.20
CA ASP A 45 -10.20 6.71 -6.30
C ASP A 45 -10.39 6.09 -7.69
N LYS A 46 -9.50 5.15 -8.01
CA LYS A 46 -9.49 4.40 -9.27
C LYS A 46 -8.95 3.00 -9.01
N THR A 47 -9.51 2.01 -9.69
CA THR A 47 -9.03 0.64 -9.63
C THR A 47 -8.24 0.31 -10.89
N LEU A 48 -7.04 -0.22 -10.70
CA LEU A 48 -6.15 -0.65 -11.78
C LEU A 48 -5.77 -2.12 -11.59
N TYR A 49 -5.18 -2.69 -12.60
CA TYR A 49 -4.51 -3.98 -12.53
C TYR A 49 -3.08 -3.84 -13.05
N MET A 50 -2.19 -4.75 -12.64
CA MET A 50 -0.80 -4.77 -13.06
C MET A 50 -0.44 -6.15 -13.59
N THR A 51 0.01 -6.23 -14.84
CA THR A 51 0.46 -7.47 -15.46
C THR A 51 1.95 -7.67 -15.23
N LEU A 52 2.31 -8.82 -14.69
CA LEU A 52 3.70 -9.23 -14.48
C LEU A 52 4.06 -10.33 -15.47
N MET A 53 5.13 -10.14 -16.20
CA MET A 53 5.61 -11.11 -17.21
C MET A 53 6.87 -11.82 -16.74
N THR A 54 7.77 -11.11 -16.07
CA THR A 54 9.06 -11.64 -15.60
C THR A 54 9.44 -11.06 -14.25
N GLU A 55 10.50 -11.56 -13.66
CA GLU A 55 11.06 -11.02 -12.41
C GLU A 55 11.53 -9.56 -12.53
N ARG A 56 11.68 -9.02 -13.72
CA ARG A 56 12.06 -7.62 -13.95
C ARG A 56 10.92 -6.65 -13.67
N ASP A 57 9.69 -7.16 -13.67
CA ASP A 57 8.51 -6.34 -13.40
C ASP A 57 8.29 -6.12 -11.89
N VAL A 58 9.11 -6.76 -11.05
CA VAL A 58 9.02 -6.69 -9.59
C VAL A 58 10.38 -6.28 -9.02
N VAL A 59 10.36 -5.36 -8.07
CA VAL A 59 11.55 -5.00 -7.30
C VAL A 59 11.64 -5.90 -6.08
N PHE A 60 12.66 -6.76 -6.04
CA PHE A 60 12.91 -7.62 -4.89
C PHE A 60 13.93 -6.97 -3.95
N GLN A 61 13.55 -6.79 -2.70
CA GLN A 61 14.41 -6.31 -1.62
C GLN A 61 14.87 -7.50 -0.78
N ASN A 62 16.08 -7.40 -0.22
CA ASN A 62 16.65 -8.43 0.67
C ASN A 62 16.69 -9.84 0.06
N ARG A 63 16.90 -9.92 -1.24
CA ARG A 63 16.96 -11.20 -1.95
C ARG A 63 18.14 -12.04 -1.47
N PRO A 64 17.90 -13.27 -0.97
CA PRO A 64 18.99 -14.17 -0.58
C PRO A 64 19.88 -14.55 -1.77
N ALA A 65 21.20 -14.52 -1.58
CA ALA A 65 22.16 -14.76 -2.67
C ALA A 65 22.19 -16.22 -3.14
N ASP A 66 21.72 -17.14 -2.31
CA ASP A 66 21.71 -18.59 -2.60
C ASP A 66 20.39 -19.07 -3.20
N LEU A 67 19.44 -18.16 -3.44
CA LEU A 67 18.14 -18.50 -4.00
C LEU A 67 17.95 -17.91 -5.39
N SER A 68 17.34 -18.69 -6.27
CA SER A 68 16.80 -18.23 -7.53
C SER A 68 15.32 -17.93 -7.37
N ILE A 69 14.88 -16.77 -7.86
CA ILE A 69 13.48 -16.37 -7.82
C ILE A 69 13.03 -16.09 -9.25
N SER A 70 11.99 -16.75 -9.70
CA SER A 70 11.40 -16.51 -11.01
C SER A 70 9.92 -16.16 -10.87
N VAL A 71 9.50 -15.13 -11.59
CA VAL A 71 8.11 -14.68 -11.65
C VAL A 71 7.49 -15.19 -12.93
N GLN A 72 6.38 -15.90 -12.81
CA GLN A 72 5.59 -16.33 -13.96
C GLN A 72 4.56 -15.28 -14.32
N GLN A 73 4.07 -15.33 -15.54
CA GLN A 73 3.04 -14.42 -15.99
C GLN A 73 1.82 -14.49 -15.08
N GLN A 74 1.43 -13.34 -14.52
CA GLN A 74 0.29 -13.22 -13.64
C GLN A 74 -0.20 -11.77 -13.60
N VAL A 75 -1.37 -11.56 -13.03
CA VAL A 75 -1.97 -10.24 -12.88
C VAL A 75 -2.27 -9.96 -11.41
N ILE A 76 -1.83 -8.80 -10.93
CA ILE A 76 -2.30 -8.25 -9.67
C ILE A 76 -3.54 -7.41 -9.99
N SER A 77 -4.70 -7.85 -9.55
CA SER A 77 -5.98 -7.20 -9.83
C SER A 77 -6.47 -6.39 -8.64
N ASN A 78 -7.45 -5.53 -8.90
CA ASN A 78 -8.12 -4.71 -7.90
C ASN A 78 -7.18 -3.81 -7.09
N ILE A 79 -6.16 -3.26 -7.74
CA ILE A 79 -5.28 -2.27 -7.12
C ILE A 79 -6.05 -0.95 -7.05
N ARG A 80 -6.44 -0.56 -5.85
CA ARG A 80 -7.18 0.67 -5.62
C ARG A 80 -6.25 1.79 -5.21
N ILE A 81 -6.24 2.86 -6.00
CA ILE A 81 -5.43 4.05 -5.74
C ILE A 81 -6.35 5.23 -5.47
N CYS A 82 -5.90 6.10 -4.59
CA CYS A 82 -6.61 7.32 -4.18
C CYS A 82 -5.70 8.52 -4.36
N GLY A 83 -6.27 9.65 -4.71
CA GLY A 83 -5.49 10.87 -4.88
C GLY A 83 -6.29 12.00 -5.50
N SER A 84 -5.62 13.08 -5.86
CA SER A 84 -6.26 14.20 -6.55
C SER A 84 -6.87 13.75 -7.89
N ALA A 85 -7.98 14.37 -8.27
CA ALA A 85 -8.68 14.00 -9.51
C ALA A 85 -7.78 14.08 -10.75
N ALA A 86 -6.94 15.10 -10.83
CA ALA A 86 -6.02 15.29 -11.96
C ALA A 86 -4.96 14.18 -12.04
N SER A 87 -4.36 13.80 -10.92
CA SER A 87 -3.36 12.72 -10.87
C SER A 87 -4.00 11.36 -11.15
N ILE A 88 -5.15 11.09 -10.56
CA ILE A 88 -5.86 9.82 -10.74
C ILE A 88 -6.32 9.64 -12.18
N GLU A 89 -6.76 10.70 -12.85
CA GLU A 89 -7.13 10.63 -14.27
C GLU A 89 -5.92 10.29 -15.16
N ALA A 90 -4.75 10.83 -14.82
CA ALA A 90 -3.52 10.65 -15.61
C ALA A 90 -2.81 9.31 -15.35
N ILE A 91 -2.98 8.72 -14.18
CA ILE A 91 -2.23 7.53 -13.78
C ILE A 91 -2.68 6.28 -14.55
N THR A 92 -1.69 5.47 -14.95
CA THR A 92 -1.92 4.21 -15.65
C THR A 92 -1.16 3.06 -14.99
N GLU A 93 -1.36 1.85 -15.47
CA GLU A 93 -0.62 0.66 -15.03
C GLU A 93 0.90 0.88 -15.08
N ALA A 94 1.40 1.59 -16.08
CA ALA A 94 2.83 1.85 -16.24
C ALA A 94 3.43 2.71 -15.12
N ASP A 95 2.62 3.43 -14.37
CA ASP A 95 3.06 4.25 -13.25
C ASP A 95 3.17 3.46 -11.94
N LEU A 96 2.69 2.22 -11.91
CA LEU A 96 2.72 1.35 -10.74
C LEU A 96 4.03 0.59 -10.65
N ARG A 97 4.49 0.38 -9.42
CA ARG A 97 5.69 -0.38 -9.12
C ARG A 97 5.41 -1.41 -8.04
N ALA A 98 5.69 -2.66 -8.34
CA ALA A 98 5.53 -3.74 -7.37
C ALA A 98 6.84 -3.99 -6.63
N VAL A 99 6.79 -4.00 -5.31
CA VAL A 99 7.95 -4.21 -4.44
C VAL A 99 7.66 -5.37 -3.50
N VAL A 100 8.61 -6.29 -3.40
CA VAL A 100 8.53 -7.49 -2.56
C VAL A 100 9.76 -7.59 -1.68
N ASP A 101 9.55 -7.83 -0.38
CA ASP A 101 10.65 -8.19 0.53
C ASP A 101 10.88 -9.71 0.47
N ALA A 102 11.91 -10.12 -0.25
CA ALA A 102 12.25 -11.53 -0.44
C ALA A 102 12.93 -12.14 0.80
N GLY A 103 13.38 -11.33 1.75
CA GLY A 103 13.94 -11.80 3.01
C GLY A 103 12.91 -12.30 4.01
N ALA A 104 11.64 -11.95 3.82
CA ALA A 104 10.56 -12.30 4.73
C ALA A 104 10.12 -13.77 4.64
N ASN A 105 10.46 -14.46 3.56
CA ASN A 105 10.07 -15.86 3.35
C ASN A 105 11.25 -16.65 2.76
N THR A 106 11.57 -17.75 3.40
CA THR A 106 12.68 -18.64 3.00
C THR A 106 12.22 -19.96 2.41
N GLY A 107 10.92 -20.10 2.10
CA GLY A 107 10.37 -21.31 1.49
C GLY A 107 10.89 -21.56 0.09
N LEU A 108 10.90 -22.82 -0.34
CA LEU A 108 11.24 -23.25 -1.68
C LEU A 108 9.97 -23.69 -2.42
N GLY A 109 10.04 -23.69 -3.75
CA GLY A 109 8.91 -24.06 -4.61
C GLY A 109 8.02 -22.87 -4.93
N SER A 110 6.72 -23.09 -5.02
CA SER A 110 5.75 -22.04 -5.26
C SER A 110 5.45 -21.31 -3.94
N VAL A 111 5.83 -20.06 -3.86
CA VAL A 111 5.72 -19.24 -2.66
C VAL A 111 4.92 -17.99 -2.97
N ARG A 112 4.00 -17.62 -2.06
CA ARG A 112 3.26 -16.37 -2.15
C ARG A 112 3.97 -15.28 -1.34
N TYR A 113 4.27 -14.16 -1.98
CA TYR A 113 4.80 -12.98 -1.32
C TYR A 113 3.74 -11.87 -1.29
N ALA A 114 3.66 -11.18 -0.18
CA ALA A 114 2.92 -9.93 -0.11
C ALA A 114 3.64 -8.86 -0.94
N VAL A 115 2.87 -8.06 -1.66
CA VAL A 115 3.39 -7.01 -2.56
C VAL A 115 3.00 -5.65 -2.02
N ARG A 116 3.97 -4.75 -1.99
CA ARG A 116 3.74 -3.32 -1.81
C ARG A 116 3.67 -2.67 -3.18
N ILE A 117 2.62 -1.91 -3.43
CA ILE A 117 2.46 -1.14 -4.66
C ILE A 117 2.90 0.30 -4.39
N GLU A 118 3.78 0.82 -5.22
CA GLU A 118 4.27 2.20 -5.14
C GLU A 118 3.89 2.96 -6.40
N VAL A 119 3.70 4.28 -6.27
CA VAL A 119 3.40 5.19 -7.36
C VAL A 119 4.41 6.34 -7.31
N PRO A 120 5.68 6.10 -7.70
CA PRO A 120 6.76 7.04 -7.44
C PRO A 120 6.65 8.37 -8.20
N ALA A 121 5.90 8.42 -9.29
CA ALA A 121 5.75 9.63 -10.09
C ALA A 121 4.75 10.66 -9.52
N TYR A 122 3.98 10.30 -8.50
CA TYR A 122 2.92 11.14 -7.96
C TYR A 122 3.03 11.26 -6.44
N ASP A 123 3.10 12.47 -5.92
CA ASP A 123 3.21 12.74 -4.48
C ASP A 123 1.86 12.77 -3.76
N ASP A 124 0.80 13.03 -4.50
CA ASP A 124 -0.56 13.19 -3.98
C ASP A 124 -1.45 11.96 -4.20
N VAL A 125 -0.83 10.82 -4.45
CA VAL A 125 -1.50 9.53 -4.69
C VAL A 125 -1.02 8.52 -3.65
N TRP A 126 -1.97 7.74 -3.12
CA TRP A 126 -1.66 6.61 -2.24
C TRP A 126 -2.40 5.36 -2.68
N VAL A 127 -1.90 4.23 -2.24
CA VAL A 127 -2.49 2.91 -2.54
C VAL A 127 -3.27 2.42 -1.33
N TYR A 128 -4.50 1.97 -1.57
CA TYR A 128 -5.36 1.41 -0.53
C TYR A 128 -5.10 -0.09 -0.38
N TYR A 129 -4.82 -0.53 0.84
CA TYR A 129 -4.47 -1.91 1.17
C TYR A 129 -5.59 -2.68 1.90
N GLY A 130 -6.82 -2.19 1.85
CA GLY A 130 -7.93 -2.79 2.57
C GLY A 130 -7.96 -2.32 4.02
N GLU A 131 -8.73 -3.01 4.84
CA GLU A 131 -8.78 -2.74 6.27
C GLU A 131 -7.49 -3.18 6.95
N GLU A 132 -7.15 -2.53 8.06
CA GLU A 132 -5.95 -2.83 8.82
C GLU A 132 -5.88 -4.32 9.19
N GLY A 133 -4.72 -4.93 8.97
CA GLY A 133 -4.49 -6.35 9.23
C GLY A 133 -4.84 -7.29 8.09
N GLN A 134 -5.37 -6.79 6.97
CA GLN A 134 -5.65 -7.60 5.78
C GLN A 134 -4.52 -7.47 4.77
N SER A 135 -4.07 -8.62 4.23
CA SER A 135 -3.14 -8.66 3.11
C SER A 135 -3.93 -8.57 1.81
N THR A 136 -3.77 -7.47 1.08
CA THR A 136 -4.57 -7.18 -0.12
C THR A 136 -3.93 -7.67 -1.40
N TYR A 137 -2.62 -7.46 -1.56
CA TYR A 137 -1.92 -7.78 -2.80
C TYR A 137 -0.87 -8.86 -2.58
N GLY A 138 -0.75 -9.75 -3.53
CA GLY A 138 0.25 -10.81 -3.48
C GLY A 138 0.58 -11.36 -4.84
N ILE A 139 1.75 -11.96 -4.95
CA ILE A 139 2.21 -12.67 -6.14
C ILE A 139 2.72 -14.05 -5.79
N TYR A 140 2.68 -14.96 -6.75
CA TYR A 140 3.28 -16.27 -6.64
C TYR A 140 4.58 -16.30 -7.43
N VAL A 141 5.63 -16.80 -6.81
CA VAL A 141 6.95 -16.94 -7.42
C VAL A 141 7.45 -18.36 -7.25
N GLN A 142 8.33 -18.78 -8.14
CA GLN A 142 9.07 -20.04 -8.00
C GLN A 142 10.42 -19.74 -7.37
N VAL A 143 10.67 -20.35 -6.23
CA VAL A 143 11.92 -20.20 -5.48
C VAL A 143 12.68 -21.50 -5.53
N GLY A 144 13.92 -21.44 -5.99
CA GLY A 144 14.84 -22.58 -6.05
C GLY A 144 16.18 -22.23 -5.43
N ARG A 145 17.02 -23.25 -5.25
CA ARG A 145 18.41 -23.03 -4.88
C ARG A 145 19.27 -22.83 -6.12
N LEU A 146 20.20 -21.92 -6.03
CA LEU A 146 21.23 -21.74 -7.05
C LEU A 146 22.23 -22.91 -7.06
#